data_1665a3cf794eeb43402b3e04d54d9fcb
#
_entry.id   1665a3cf794eeb43402b3e04d54d9fcb
#
_cell.length_a   1.000
_cell.length_b   1.000
_cell.length_c   1.000
_cell.angle_alpha   90.00
_cell.angle_beta   90.00
_cell.angle_gamma   90.00
#
_symmetry.space_group_name_H-M   'P 1'
#
loop_
_entity.id
_entity.type
_entity.pdbx_description
1 polymer ?
#
loop_
_entity_poly.entity_id
_entity_poly.type
_entity_poly.pdbx_seq_one_letter_code
_entity_poly.pdbx_strand_id
1 'polypeptide(L)'
;MSGDNPIWKAVRDIVPIETTRGVSLITMEHQANKQIEGLKKQAALLVEQVEEIKGRVLLARLISGAEYSFSPVMLKEYYLYRHKTQPWQMEKFTLTLIAPDEWGKNKEIPYGDCVACVRQLGDSTWEEIDQEQEISEKKNLKAGESWEM
;
A
#
# COMPACT_ATOMS: atom_id res chain seq x y z
N MET A 1 -23.50 -0.50 -32.47
CA MET A 1 -24.21 -1.61 -31.81
C MET A 1 -23.53 -2.93 -32.08
N SER A 2 -23.41 -3.71 -31.05
CA SER A 2 -22.74 -5.02 -31.09
C SER A 2 -23.45 -6.05 -31.97
N GLY A 3 -24.72 -5.84 -32.31
CA GLY A 3 -25.51 -6.75 -33.13
C GLY A 3 -25.08 -6.87 -34.59
N ASP A 4 -24.34 -5.89 -35.09
CA ASP A 4 -23.90 -5.84 -36.48
C ASP A 4 -22.45 -6.32 -36.70
N ASN A 5 -21.80 -6.82 -35.64
CA ASN A 5 -20.48 -7.37 -35.75
C ASN A 5 -20.49 -8.68 -36.56
N PRO A 6 -19.75 -8.80 -37.68
CA PRO A 6 -19.73 -10.02 -38.50
C PRO A 6 -19.32 -11.27 -37.74
N ILE A 7 -18.47 -11.13 -36.72
CA ILE A 7 -17.99 -12.24 -35.90
C ILE A 7 -19.15 -12.82 -35.10
N TRP A 8 -19.99 -12.00 -34.49
CA TRP A 8 -21.16 -12.45 -33.72
C TRP A 8 -22.22 -13.10 -34.59
N LYS A 9 -22.41 -12.57 -35.81
CA LYS A 9 -23.33 -13.16 -36.78
C LYS A 9 -22.86 -14.55 -37.20
N ALA A 10 -21.60 -14.71 -37.50
CA ALA A 10 -21.03 -16.02 -37.85
C ALA A 10 -21.16 -17.02 -36.71
N VAL A 11 -20.95 -16.61 -35.47
CA VAL A 11 -21.12 -17.46 -34.29
C VAL A 11 -22.59 -17.88 -34.12
N ARG A 12 -23.56 -16.98 -34.31
CA ARG A 12 -24.97 -17.31 -34.25
C ARG A 12 -25.41 -18.32 -35.28
N ASP A 13 -24.85 -18.23 -36.49
CA ASP A 13 -25.17 -19.14 -37.61
C ASP A 13 -24.59 -20.55 -37.38
N ILE A 14 -23.50 -20.68 -36.60
CA ILE A 14 -22.82 -21.94 -36.37
C ILE A 14 -23.30 -22.66 -35.09
N VAL A 15 -23.61 -21.94 -34.03
CA VAL A 15 -23.90 -22.49 -32.70
C VAL A 15 -25.12 -23.39 -32.60
N PRO A 16 -26.25 -23.17 -33.34
CA PRO A 16 -27.39 -24.06 -33.18
C PRO A 16 -27.24 -25.46 -33.79
N ILE A 17 -26.15 -25.71 -34.49
CA ILE A 17 -26.07 -26.87 -35.35
C ILE A 17 -25.61 -28.12 -34.62
N GLU A 18 -24.72 -28.02 -33.60
CA GLU A 18 -24.22 -29.21 -32.92
C GLU A 18 -23.96 -28.98 -31.44
N THR A 19 -24.32 -29.98 -30.63
CA THR A 19 -24.12 -29.99 -29.18
C THR A 19 -22.60 -29.83 -28.80
N THR A 20 -21.73 -30.46 -29.58
CA THR A 20 -20.28 -30.40 -29.40
C THR A 20 -19.75 -28.98 -29.54
N ARG A 21 -20.27 -28.22 -30.48
CA ARG A 21 -19.90 -26.81 -30.69
C ARG A 21 -20.42 -25.94 -29.56
N GLY A 22 -21.63 -26.24 -29.05
CA GLY A 22 -22.17 -25.55 -27.87
C GLY A 22 -21.30 -25.73 -26.63
N VAL A 23 -20.81 -26.94 -26.38
CA VAL A 23 -19.92 -27.25 -25.29
C VAL A 23 -18.58 -26.50 -25.48
N SER A 24 -18.04 -26.49 -26.70
CA SER A 24 -16.82 -25.75 -27.03
C SER A 24 -16.94 -24.24 -26.76
N LEU A 25 -18.09 -23.68 -27.11
CA LEU A 25 -18.40 -22.26 -26.88
C LEU A 25 -18.47 -21.96 -25.39
N ILE A 26 -19.10 -22.80 -24.59
CA ILE A 26 -19.19 -22.68 -23.14
C ILE A 26 -17.76 -22.73 -22.53
N THR A 27 -16.92 -23.63 -23.02
CA THR A 27 -15.51 -23.73 -22.58
C THR A 27 -14.74 -22.47 -22.88
N MET A 28 -14.91 -21.90 -24.08
CA MET A 28 -14.30 -20.63 -24.49
C MET A 28 -14.73 -19.48 -23.60
N GLU A 29 -16.03 -19.37 -23.32
CA GLU A 29 -16.55 -18.35 -22.42
C GLU A 29 -15.99 -18.49 -21.00
N HIS A 30 -15.91 -19.72 -20.52
CA HIS A 30 -15.33 -20.01 -19.20
C HIS A 30 -13.86 -19.59 -19.11
N GLN A 31 -13.07 -19.90 -20.13
CA GLN A 31 -11.67 -19.49 -20.21
C GLN A 31 -11.53 -17.96 -20.30
N ALA A 32 -12.36 -17.33 -21.13
CA ALA A 32 -12.38 -15.86 -21.24
C ALA A 32 -12.70 -15.21 -19.91
N ASN A 33 -13.68 -15.74 -19.17
CA ASN A 33 -14.05 -15.23 -17.85
C ASN A 33 -12.90 -15.39 -16.85
N LYS A 34 -12.18 -16.50 -16.89
CA LYS A 34 -10.97 -16.69 -16.06
C LYS A 34 -9.90 -15.67 -16.38
N GLN A 35 -9.65 -15.40 -17.65
CA GLN A 35 -8.67 -14.40 -18.07
C GLN A 35 -9.07 -13.00 -17.61
N ILE A 36 -10.34 -12.65 -17.72
CA ILE A 36 -10.89 -11.37 -17.25
C ILE A 36 -10.70 -11.24 -15.73
N GLU A 37 -11.00 -12.28 -14.98
CA GLU A 37 -10.79 -12.29 -13.52
C GLU A 37 -9.30 -12.10 -13.17
N GLY A 38 -8.40 -12.75 -13.90
CA GLY A 38 -6.96 -12.56 -13.72
C GLY A 38 -6.52 -11.12 -13.99
N LEU A 39 -7.04 -10.51 -15.05
CA LEU A 39 -6.74 -9.13 -15.40
C LEU A 39 -7.30 -8.15 -14.37
N LYS A 40 -8.48 -8.41 -13.83
CA LYS A 40 -9.06 -7.59 -12.75
C LYS A 40 -8.18 -7.62 -11.50
N LYS A 41 -7.64 -8.78 -11.15
CA LYS A 41 -6.70 -8.92 -10.02
C LYS A 41 -5.42 -8.14 -10.27
N GLN A 42 -4.86 -8.22 -11.48
CA GLN A 42 -3.68 -7.43 -11.84
C GLN A 42 -3.95 -5.94 -11.79
N ALA A 43 -5.10 -5.49 -12.27
CA ALA A 43 -5.51 -4.09 -12.22
C ALA A 43 -5.63 -3.61 -10.77
N ALA A 44 -6.21 -4.41 -9.89
CA ALA A 44 -6.31 -4.10 -8.46
C ALA A 44 -4.92 -3.94 -7.81
N LEU A 45 -3.97 -4.82 -8.15
CA LEU A 45 -2.59 -4.71 -7.67
C LEU A 45 -1.91 -3.43 -8.17
N LEU A 46 -2.13 -3.05 -9.43
CA LEU A 46 -1.57 -1.83 -9.99
C LEU A 46 -2.12 -0.58 -9.30
N VAL A 47 -3.42 -0.56 -9.01
CA VAL A 47 -4.05 0.54 -8.26
C VAL A 47 -3.45 0.65 -6.86
N GLU A 48 -3.26 -0.47 -6.18
CA GLU A 48 -2.62 -0.52 -4.86
C GLU A 48 -1.20 0.04 -4.91
N GLN A 49 -0.40 -0.33 -5.91
CA GLN A 49 0.95 0.19 -6.11
C GLN A 49 0.96 1.70 -6.35
N VAL A 50 0.01 2.21 -7.12
CA VAL A 50 -0.13 3.66 -7.37
C VAL A 50 -0.44 4.39 -6.06
N GLU A 51 -1.32 3.85 -5.23
CA GLU A 51 -1.65 4.44 -3.93
C GLU A 51 -0.46 4.45 -2.97
N GLU A 52 0.36 3.40 -2.98
CA GLU A 52 1.60 3.34 -2.20
C GLU A 52 2.59 4.43 -2.63
N ILE A 53 2.77 4.61 -3.95
CA ILE A 53 3.66 5.64 -4.50
C ILE A 53 3.18 7.04 -4.10
N LYS A 54 1.88 7.30 -4.24
CA LYS A 54 1.28 8.58 -3.82
C LYS A 54 1.48 8.84 -2.34
N GLY A 55 1.32 7.81 -1.51
CA GLY A 55 1.56 7.89 -0.07
C GLY A 55 2.99 8.27 0.26
N ARG A 56 3.96 7.67 -0.44
CA ARG A 56 5.39 8.00 -0.26
C ARG A 56 5.72 9.43 -0.66
N VAL A 57 5.14 9.92 -1.75
CA VAL A 57 5.33 11.31 -2.20
C VAL A 57 4.75 12.28 -1.18
N LEU A 58 3.55 12.01 -0.68
CA LEU A 58 2.91 12.83 0.34
C LEU A 58 3.75 12.87 1.62
N LEU A 59 4.23 11.72 2.06
CA LEU A 59 5.09 11.60 3.23
C LEU A 59 6.39 12.40 3.06
N ALA A 60 7.03 12.29 1.89
CA ALA A 60 8.24 13.04 1.59
C ALA A 60 8.01 14.56 1.65
N ARG A 61 6.84 15.02 1.20
CA ARG A 61 6.47 16.45 1.31
C ARG A 61 6.31 16.89 2.76
N LEU A 62 5.64 16.08 3.57
CA LEU A 62 5.48 16.38 5.00
C LEU A 62 6.83 16.44 5.72
N ILE A 63 7.71 15.50 5.45
CA ILE A 63 9.04 15.45 6.06
C ILE A 63 9.91 16.60 5.58
N SER A 64 9.85 16.98 4.31
CA SER A 64 10.64 18.10 3.80
C SER A 64 10.25 19.43 4.45
N GLY A 65 9.00 19.57 4.88
CA GLY A 65 8.53 20.73 5.64
C GLY A 65 8.67 20.60 7.16
N ALA A 66 9.11 19.45 7.66
CA ALA A 66 9.25 19.20 9.09
C ALA A 66 10.53 19.84 9.66
N GLU A 67 10.48 20.18 10.94
CA GLU A 67 11.67 20.65 11.67
C GLU A 67 12.49 19.45 12.16
N TYR A 68 13.76 19.43 11.84
CA TYR A 68 14.75 18.53 12.42
C TYR A 68 16.15 19.10 12.22
N SER A 69 17.04 18.84 13.17
CA SER A 69 18.38 19.41 13.20
C SER A 69 19.50 18.40 12.90
N PHE A 70 19.13 17.17 12.54
CA PHE A 70 20.08 16.09 12.25
C PHE A 70 20.00 15.68 10.78
N SER A 71 21.03 15.02 10.28
CA SER A 71 21.00 14.40 8.96
C SER A 71 20.38 13.00 9.06
N PRO A 72 19.29 12.71 8.35
CA PRO A 72 18.68 11.38 8.43
C PRO A 72 19.61 10.28 7.96
N VAL A 73 19.64 9.18 8.72
CA VAL A 73 20.37 7.96 8.38
C VAL A 73 19.42 6.99 7.71
N MET A 74 19.83 6.42 6.58
CA MET A 74 19.05 5.43 5.85
C MET A 74 18.70 4.23 6.74
N LEU A 75 17.48 3.73 6.60
CA LEU A 75 16.95 2.56 7.29
C LEU A 75 16.79 2.70 8.80
N LYS A 76 17.06 3.87 9.36
CA LYS A 76 16.79 4.15 10.76
C LYS A 76 15.36 4.65 10.95
N GLU A 77 14.73 4.24 12.04
CA GLU A 77 13.35 4.64 12.35
C GLU A 77 13.33 6.03 12.98
N TYR A 78 12.42 6.86 12.47
CA TYR A 78 12.15 8.20 12.97
C TYR A 78 10.65 8.35 13.21
N TYR A 79 10.29 9.30 14.08
CA TYR A 79 8.89 9.55 14.44
C TYR A 79 8.51 10.95 14.03
N LEU A 80 7.41 11.05 13.29
CA LEU A 80 6.87 12.32 12.81
C LEU A 80 5.73 12.76 13.73
N TYR A 81 5.88 13.91 14.33
CA TYR A 81 4.90 14.48 15.24
C TYR A 81 4.23 15.70 14.61
N ARG A 82 2.92 15.79 14.80
CA ARG A 82 2.15 16.96 14.40
C ARG A 82 1.95 17.86 15.63
N HIS A 83 2.35 19.11 15.51
CA HIS A 83 2.12 20.10 16.56
C HIS A 83 0.64 20.45 16.67
N LYS A 84 0.18 20.71 17.89
CA LYS A 84 -1.16 21.25 18.12
C LYS A 84 -1.14 22.70 17.68
N THR A 85 -1.87 22.99 16.61
CA THR A 85 -1.98 24.35 16.05
C THR A 85 -3.43 24.79 16.09
N GLN A 86 -3.62 26.12 16.11
CA GLN A 86 -4.95 26.70 15.99
C GLN A 86 -5.43 26.58 14.53
N PRO A 87 -6.76 26.62 14.26
CA PRO A 87 -7.28 26.44 12.90
C PRO A 87 -6.74 27.43 11.86
N TRP A 88 -6.30 28.62 12.29
CA TRP A 88 -5.75 29.65 11.41
C TRP A 88 -4.23 29.53 11.22
N GLN A 89 -3.56 28.64 11.93
CA GLN A 89 -2.12 28.43 11.82
C GLN A 89 -1.81 27.33 10.81
N MET A 90 -0.65 27.44 10.17
CA MET A 90 -0.17 26.36 9.30
C MET A 90 0.23 25.15 10.13
N GLU A 91 -0.05 23.97 9.60
CA GLU A 91 0.39 22.73 10.23
C GLU A 91 1.91 22.69 10.35
N LYS A 92 2.39 22.28 11.51
CA LYS A 92 3.81 22.17 11.81
C LYS A 92 4.12 20.74 12.24
N PHE A 93 5.19 20.20 11.68
CA PHE A 93 5.64 18.83 11.95
C PHE A 93 7.07 18.85 12.47
N THR A 94 7.39 17.88 13.33
CA THR A 94 8.74 17.67 13.82
C THR A 94 9.12 16.21 13.65
N LEU A 95 10.31 15.97 13.11
CA LEU A 95 10.89 14.63 12.97
C LEU A 95 11.88 14.41 14.12
N THR A 96 11.74 13.30 14.83
CA THR A 96 12.59 12.98 15.98
C THR A 96 12.87 11.49 16.08
N LEU A 97 13.90 11.13 16.86
CA LEU A 97 14.24 9.75 17.17
C LEU A 97 13.44 9.16 18.33
N ILE A 98 12.71 9.99 19.05
CA ILE A 98 12.04 9.59 20.29
C ILE A 98 10.66 9.04 19.99
N ALA A 99 10.41 7.75 20.33
CA ALA A 99 9.13 7.11 20.19
C ALA A 99 8.10 7.67 21.19
N PRO A 100 6.78 7.56 20.90
CA PRO A 100 5.75 8.05 21.81
C PRO A 100 5.82 7.46 23.22
N ASP A 101 6.18 6.20 23.35
CA ASP A 101 6.31 5.49 24.62
C ASP A 101 7.58 5.87 25.39
N GLU A 102 8.59 6.40 24.75
CA GLU A 102 9.85 6.85 25.38
C GLU A 102 9.66 8.15 26.17
N TRP A 103 8.60 8.91 25.91
CA TRP A 103 8.30 10.12 26.66
C TRP A 103 7.85 9.87 28.11
N GLY A 104 7.49 8.62 28.44
CA GLY A 104 6.99 8.22 29.74
C GLY A 104 5.50 8.48 29.93
N LYS A 105 4.91 7.73 30.86
CA LYS A 105 3.45 7.73 31.07
C LYS A 105 2.89 9.06 31.60
N ASN A 106 3.72 9.85 32.29
CA ASN A 106 3.29 11.08 32.96
C ASN A 106 3.83 12.37 32.31
N LYS A 107 4.54 12.24 31.18
CA LYS A 107 5.08 13.40 30.49
C LYS A 107 4.24 13.69 29.25
N GLU A 108 3.84 14.92 29.07
CA GLU A 108 3.22 15.36 27.83
C GLU A 108 4.26 15.35 26.72
N ILE A 109 3.84 14.89 25.53
CA ILE A 109 4.67 14.94 24.34
C ILE A 109 4.74 16.41 23.90
N PRO A 110 5.94 17.04 23.88
CA PRO A 110 6.04 18.48 23.62
C PRO A 110 5.66 18.87 22.18
N TYR A 111 5.65 17.90 21.27
CA TYR A 111 5.38 18.15 19.86
C TYR A 111 3.91 17.88 19.46
N GLY A 112 3.12 17.28 20.33
CA GLY A 112 1.74 16.87 20.02
C GLY A 112 1.62 15.40 19.66
N ASP A 113 0.79 15.06 18.67
CA ASP A 113 0.49 13.67 18.36
C ASP A 113 1.51 13.07 17.38
N CYS A 114 1.89 11.81 17.62
CA CYS A 114 2.69 11.04 16.66
C CYS A 114 1.80 10.63 15.47
N VAL A 115 2.15 11.09 14.29
CA VAL A 115 1.40 10.83 13.06
C VAL A 115 1.87 9.55 12.38
N ALA A 116 3.18 9.31 12.38
CA ALA A 116 3.77 8.18 11.66
C ALA A 116 5.15 7.83 12.21
N CYS A 117 5.49 6.54 12.11
CA CYS A 117 6.86 6.06 12.21
C CYS A 117 7.39 5.89 10.79
N VAL A 118 8.55 6.47 10.48
CA VAL A 118 9.06 6.55 9.12
C VAL A 118 10.53 6.15 9.06
N ARG A 119 10.98 5.71 7.89
CA ARG A 119 12.40 5.51 7.63
C ARG A 119 12.75 5.95 6.22
N GLN A 120 13.97 6.42 6.04
CA GLN A 120 14.49 6.80 4.74
C GLN A 120 15.03 5.57 4.00
N LEU A 121 14.63 5.44 2.74
CA LEU A 121 15.11 4.38 1.87
C LEU A 121 16.38 4.82 1.12
N GLY A 122 17.03 3.86 0.46
CA GLY A 122 18.27 4.10 -0.26
C GLY A 122 18.20 5.11 -1.40
N ASP A 123 17.00 5.35 -1.95
CA ASP A 123 16.73 6.35 -2.98
C ASP A 123 16.36 7.73 -2.42
N SER A 124 16.54 7.93 -1.12
CA SER A 124 16.17 9.13 -0.38
C SER A 124 14.66 9.37 -0.24
N THR A 125 13.83 8.42 -0.65
CA THR A 125 12.40 8.46 -0.36
C THR A 125 12.13 7.96 1.05
N TRP A 126 10.92 8.20 1.55
CA TRP A 126 10.50 7.81 2.88
C TRP A 126 9.35 6.82 2.81
N GLU A 127 9.38 5.83 3.68
CA GLU A 127 8.26 4.92 3.85
C GLU A 127 7.72 4.98 5.27
N GLU A 128 6.41 4.77 5.39
CA GLU A 128 5.77 4.61 6.69
C GLU A 128 5.94 3.17 7.16
N ILE A 129 6.30 3.00 8.43
CA ILE A 129 6.49 1.69 9.05
C ILE A 129 5.24 1.38 9.88
N ASP A 130 4.60 0.25 9.60
CA ASP A 130 3.54 -0.27 10.43
C ASP A 130 4.16 -1.07 11.59
N GLN A 131 4.15 -0.50 12.78
CA GLN A 131 4.71 -1.13 13.97
C GLN A 131 4.04 -2.45 14.31
N GLU A 132 2.76 -2.58 14.04
CA GLU A 132 2.03 -3.83 14.31
C GLU A 132 2.51 -4.96 13.41
N GLN A 133 2.72 -4.68 12.12
CA GLN A 133 3.27 -5.66 11.19
C GLN A 133 4.70 -6.06 11.57
N GLU A 134 5.52 -5.08 11.91
CA GLU A 134 6.90 -5.33 12.30
C GLU A 134 7.02 -6.20 13.55
N ILE A 135 6.18 -5.95 14.54
CA ILE A 135 6.10 -6.78 15.75
C ILE A 135 5.66 -8.20 15.41
N SER A 136 4.69 -8.36 14.52
CA SER A 136 4.22 -9.66 14.08
C SER A 136 5.30 -10.44 13.32
N GLU A 137 6.03 -9.77 12.43
CA GLU A 137 7.14 -10.37 11.70
C GLU A 137 8.28 -10.80 12.63
N LYS A 138 8.64 -9.97 13.60
CA LYS A 138 9.65 -10.29 14.60
C LYS A 138 9.24 -11.49 15.45
N LYS A 139 7.96 -11.58 15.83
CA LYS A 139 7.44 -12.73 16.56
C LYS A 139 7.49 -14.00 15.73
N ASN A 140 7.14 -13.92 14.45
CA ASN A 140 7.20 -15.05 13.54
C ASN A 140 8.63 -15.53 13.31
N LEU A 141 9.60 -14.62 13.20
CA LEU A 141 11.01 -14.95 13.09
C LEU A 141 11.54 -15.65 14.34
N LYS A 142 11.17 -15.18 15.52
CA LYS A 142 11.54 -15.84 16.79
C LYS A 142 10.90 -17.22 16.92
N ALA A 143 9.67 -17.40 16.50
CA ALA A 143 9.00 -18.69 16.47
C ALA A 143 9.69 -19.66 15.49
N GLY A 144 10.15 -19.14 14.33
CA GLY A 144 10.93 -19.92 13.36
C GLY A 144 12.28 -20.38 13.91
N GLU A 145 12.97 -19.52 14.64
CA GLU A 145 14.27 -19.85 15.27
C GLU A 145 14.15 -20.95 16.33
N SER A 146 13.02 -21.01 17.04
CA SER A 146 12.81 -22.04 18.07
C SER A 146 12.64 -23.45 17.49
N TRP A 147 12.37 -23.58 16.20
CA TRP A 147 12.20 -24.88 15.54
C TRP A 147 13.52 -25.49 15.08
N GLU A 148 14.59 -24.74 15.00
CA GLU A 148 15.90 -25.21 14.54
C GLU A 148 16.74 -25.87 15.63
N MET A 149 16.21 -25.92 16.81
CA MET A 149 16.81 -26.66 17.90
C MET A 149 16.25 -28.08 18.01
#